data_9ef0931de9b817c22f58e8a1cc9f3803
#
_entry.id   9ef0931de9b817c22f58e8a1cc9f3803
#
_cell.length_a   1.000
_cell.length_b   1.000
_cell.length_c   1.000
_cell.angle_alpha   90.00
_cell.angle_beta   90.00
_cell.angle_gamma   90.00
#
_symmetry.space_group_name_H-M   'P 1'
#
loop_
_entity.id
_entity.type
_entity.pdbx_description
1 polymer ?
#
loop_
_entity_poly.entity_id
_entity_poly.type
_entity_poly.pdbx_seq_one_letter_code
_entity_poly.pdbx_strand_id
1 'polypeptide(L)'
;MATEEPSKKTHGKILRIFLALIFLAIVGAAAFYKFYWLRSPQYSLGLIQKAIQQHDDAAFEKHVDVSRLSDDMVTVMIDTTVMTGEESGPFKDNFVAMVKNIALPAFNSQIRTYVQQGVFQPIDINNDGFAIAAAAIDRMGFLNMEFKGIEKTVRHNATTVVTCKLYDKTLQQEFPLDITMNRLEDGTWRLVHLSGLTEFVKKRDAAVLAKLLELNKPIKEQISQKVKAVKDGSKTFSIKKVVENESGIPAYAVHATFSFELLDPNVKRVKGQVLVYDAKGTQIFSRDFDSKALDLAADKQKYWGYSNIWHLNGQDPADKVVIAEDFSTTTQDVLFTEVDMQ
;
A
#
# COMPACT_ATOMS: atom_id res chain seq x y z
N MET A 1 -5.87 88.40 17.18
CA MET A 1 -6.06 86.95 17.03
C MET A 1 -5.47 86.54 15.70
N ALA A 2 -4.28 85.97 15.68
CA ALA A 2 -3.61 85.51 14.50
C ALA A 2 -3.89 84.00 14.42
N THR A 3 -4.60 83.59 13.37
CA THR A 3 -4.84 82.16 13.02
C THR A 3 -3.62 81.68 12.23
N GLU A 4 -2.80 80.82 12.84
CA GLU A 4 -1.73 80.08 12.15
C GLU A 4 -2.31 79.09 11.21
N GLU A 5 -2.04 79.26 9.88
CA GLU A 5 -2.31 78.23 8.86
C GLU A 5 -1.36 77.03 9.06
N PRO A 6 -1.84 75.80 9.12
CA PRO A 6 -0.96 74.65 9.21
C PRO A 6 -0.22 74.40 7.89
N SER A 7 1.07 74.31 8.04
CA SER A 7 2.12 74.18 7.00
C SER A 7 1.85 73.04 5.98
N LYS A 8 1.50 73.37 4.75
CA LYS A 8 1.39 72.48 3.58
C LYS A 8 2.69 71.70 3.22
N LYS A 9 3.82 72.05 3.79
CA LYS A 9 5.14 71.43 3.53
C LYS A 9 5.33 70.06 4.16
N THR A 10 4.60 69.70 5.24
CA THR A 10 4.76 68.44 5.96
C THR A 10 4.07 67.27 5.26
N HIS A 11 2.95 67.47 4.60
CA HIS A 11 2.18 66.45 3.87
C HIS A 11 2.95 65.89 2.67
N GLY A 12 3.70 66.73 1.94
CA GLY A 12 4.52 66.30 0.81
C GLY A 12 5.71 65.41 1.17
N LYS A 13 6.30 65.63 2.39
CA LYS A 13 7.39 64.79 2.88
C LYS A 13 6.88 63.43 3.34
N ILE A 14 5.74 63.38 4.03
CA ILE A 14 5.09 62.14 4.48
C ILE A 14 4.65 61.28 3.28
N LEU A 15 4.05 61.90 2.24
CA LEU A 15 3.67 61.20 1.05
C LEU A 15 4.87 60.60 0.31
N ARG A 16 6.01 61.31 0.21
CA ARG A 16 7.24 60.77 -0.40
C ARG A 16 7.82 59.59 0.37
N ILE A 17 7.83 59.66 1.72
CA ILE A 17 8.28 58.56 2.56
C ILE A 17 7.36 57.35 2.37
N PHE A 18 6.05 57.55 2.35
CA PHE A 18 5.08 56.49 2.13
C PHE A 18 5.24 55.79 0.74
N LEU A 19 5.44 56.59 -0.31
CA LEU A 19 5.72 56.05 -1.66
C LEU A 19 7.06 55.30 -1.74
N ALA A 20 8.10 55.78 -1.02
CA ALA A 20 9.38 55.10 -0.94
C ALA A 20 9.26 53.74 -0.20
N LEU A 21 8.45 53.67 0.89
CA LEU A 21 8.18 52.42 1.60
C LEU A 21 7.42 51.42 0.71
N ILE A 22 6.41 51.86 -0.04
CA ILE A 22 5.68 51.04 -1.00
C ILE A 22 6.63 50.48 -2.06
N PHE A 23 7.46 51.35 -2.63
CA PHE A 23 8.45 50.93 -3.63
C PHE A 23 9.44 49.91 -3.08
N LEU A 24 9.96 50.11 -1.87
CA LEU A 24 10.85 49.18 -1.19
C LEU A 24 10.17 47.85 -0.90
N ALA A 25 8.89 47.87 -0.50
CA ALA A 25 8.08 46.66 -0.30
C ALA A 25 7.89 45.87 -1.63
N ILE A 26 7.61 46.55 -2.74
CA ILE A 26 7.46 45.93 -4.05
C ILE A 26 8.80 45.32 -4.51
N VAL A 27 9.90 46.04 -4.37
CA VAL A 27 11.25 45.55 -4.73
C VAL A 27 11.61 44.35 -3.83
N GLY A 28 11.34 44.43 -2.51
CA GLY A 28 11.54 43.34 -1.56
C GLY A 28 10.73 42.12 -1.92
N ALA A 29 9.45 42.29 -2.26
CA ALA A 29 8.56 41.20 -2.66
C ALA A 29 9.04 40.55 -3.99
N ALA A 30 9.45 41.36 -4.96
CA ALA A 30 9.99 40.87 -6.24
C ALA A 30 11.33 40.12 -6.06
N ALA A 31 12.21 40.62 -5.19
CA ALA A 31 13.44 39.94 -4.82
C ALA A 31 13.18 38.62 -4.09
N PHE A 32 12.28 38.63 -3.09
CA PHE A 32 11.85 37.43 -2.39
C PHE A 32 11.29 36.38 -3.38
N TYR A 33 10.38 36.79 -4.25
CA TYR A 33 9.79 35.91 -5.26
C TYR A 33 10.87 35.29 -6.16
N LYS A 34 11.78 36.11 -6.72
CA LYS A 34 12.82 35.66 -7.66
C LYS A 34 13.91 34.81 -7.00
N PHE A 35 14.38 35.19 -5.82
CA PHE A 35 15.55 34.57 -5.19
C PHE A 35 15.20 33.48 -4.20
N TYR A 36 14.00 33.47 -3.64
CA TYR A 36 13.58 32.52 -2.64
C TYR A 36 12.49 31.58 -3.18
N TRP A 37 11.35 32.14 -3.65
CA TRP A 37 10.20 31.32 -4.05
C TRP A 37 10.49 30.47 -5.27
N LEU A 38 10.99 31.05 -6.36
CA LEU A 38 11.32 30.31 -7.61
C LEU A 38 12.42 29.25 -7.43
N ARG A 39 13.15 29.31 -6.32
CA ARG A 39 14.20 28.36 -5.95
C ARG A 39 13.80 27.44 -4.80
N SER A 40 12.52 27.38 -4.49
CA SER A 40 12.01 26.48 -3.45
C SER A 40 11.64 25.11 -4.00
N PRO A 41 11.73 24.02 -3.20
CA PRO A 41 11.20 22.71 -3.58
C PRO A 41 9.71 22.75 -3.91
N GLN A 42 8.93 23.57 -3.19
CA GLN A 42 7.50 23.79 -3.42
C GLN A 42 7.21 24.27 -4.84
N TYR A 43 7.97 25.27 -5.28
CA TYR A 43 7.83 25.79 -6.65
C TYR A 43 8.12 24.71 -7.69
N SER A 44 9.18 23.91 -7.47
CA SER A 44 9.55 22.83 -8.40
C SER A 44 8.52 21.71 -8.43
N LEU A 45 7.89 21.35 -7.30
CA LEU A 45 6.74 20.43 -7.29
C LEU A 45 5.54 21.01 -8.05
N GLY A 46 5.32 22.31 -7.97
CA GLY A 46 4.31 22.99 -8.80
C GLY A 46 4.63 22.93 -10.30
N LEU A 47 5.92 23.00 -10.69
CA LEU A 47 6.35 22.82 -12.08
C LEU A 47 6.10 21.38 -12.57
N ILE A 48 6.37 20.36 -11.73
CA ILE A 48 6.06 18.96 -12.03
C ILE A 48 4.55 18.78 -12.24
N GLN A 49 3.72 19.29 -11.33
CA GLN A 49 2.26 19.23 -11.44
C GLN A 49 1.77 19.92 -12.73
N LYS A 50 2.31 21.09 -13.05
CA LYS A 50 1.98 21.82 -14.27
C LYS A 50 2.38 21.04 -15.52
N ALA A 51 3.58 20.43 -15.54
CA ALA A 51 4.05 19.61 -16.65
C ALA A 51 3.11 18.41 -16.90
N ILE A 52 2.65 17.74 -15.86
CA ILE A 52 1.65 16.65 -15.97
C ILE A 52 0.33 17.18 -16.54
N GLN A 53 -0.18 18.31 -16.02
CA GLN A 53 -1.45 18.89 -16.50
C GLN A 53 -1.40 19.37 -17.95
N GLN A 54 -0.22 19.79 -18.40
CA GLN A 54 0.00 20.29 -19.77
C GLN A 54 0.50 19.21 -20.74
N HIS A 55 0.69 17.98 -20.27
CA HIS A 55 1.25 16.87 -21.04
C HIS A 55 2.65 17.17 -21.60
N ASP A 56 3.44 17.99 -20.87
CA ASP A 56 4.79 18.42 -21.25
C ASP A 56 5.83 17.44 -20.66
N ASP A 57 6.16 16.43 -21.45
CA ASP A 57 7.13 15.39 -21.07
C ASP A 57 8.54 15.97 -20.85
N ALA A 58 8.96 16.95 -21.68
CA ALA A 58 10.27 17.57 -21.53
C ALA A 58 10.41 18.37 -20.23
N ALA A 59 9.39 19.16 -19.87
CA ALA A 59 9.36 19.88 -18.60
C ALA A 59 9.27 18.91 -17.41
N PHE A 60 8.55 17.80 -17.56
CA PHE A 60 8.47 16.76 -16.53
C PHE A 60 9.82 16.09 -16.31
N GLU A 61 10.50 15.59 -17.35
CA GLU A 61 11.81 14.92 -17.24
C GLU A 61 12.92 15.84 -16.72
N LYS A 62 12.82 17.15 -16.97
CA LYS A 62 13.73 18.13 -16.37
C LYS A 62 13.65 18.06 -14.83
N HIS A 63 12.45 17.93 -14.27
CA HIS A 63 12.20 18.02 -12.84
C HIS A 63 12.00 16.69 -12.15
N VAL A 64 11.96 15.57 -12.90
CA VAL A 64 11.75 14.21 -12.38
C VAL A 64 12.78 13.25 -13.00
N ASP A 65 13.42 12.44 -12.17
CA ASP A 65 14.26 11.34 -12.62
C ASP A 65 13.43 10.06 -12.69
N VAL A 66 12.75 9.88 -13.82
CA VAL A 66 11.80 8.77 -14.02
C VAL A 66 12.44 7.41 -13.76
N SER A 67 13.69 7.21 -14.22
CA SER A 67 14.38 5.93 -14.07
C SER A 67 14.64 5.58 -12.61
N ARG A 68 15.06 6.56 -11.80
CA ARG A 68 15.27 6.35 -10.36
C ARG A 68 13.96 6.12 -9.60
N LEU A 69 12.92 6.88 -9.95
CA LEU A 69 11.61 6.68 -9.33
C LEU A 69 11.07 5.28 -9.64
N SER A 70 11.21 4.82 -10.88
CA SER A 70 10.82 3.46 -11.27
C SER A 70 11.61 2.40 -10.52
N ASP A 71 12.92 2.60 -10.31
CA ASP A 71 13.75 1.69 -9.52
C ASP A 71 13.31 1.64 -8.05
N ASP A 72 13.00 2.79 -7.44
CA ASP A 72 12.44 2.86 -6.08
C ASP A 72 11.12 2.07 -5.99
N MET A 73 10.21 2.27 -6.96
CA MET A 73 8.91 1.58 -6.98
C MET A 73 9.06 0.06 -7.14
N VAL A 74 9.92 -0.39 -8.05
CA VAL A 74 10.19 -1.82 -8.25
C VAL A 74 10.86 -2.42 -7.02
N THR A 75 11.81 -1.71 -6.42
CA THR A 75 12.50 -2.18 -5.20
C THR A 75 11.50 -2.37 -4.05
N VAL A 76 10.64 -1.38 -3.80
CA VAL A 76 9.62 -1.48 -2.74
C VAL A 76 8.61 -2.59 -3.03
N MET A 77 8.23 -2.78 -4.30
CA MET A 77 7.36 -3.88 -4.69
C MET A 77 7.99 -5.24 -4.35
N ILE A 78 9.26 -5.44 -4.68
CA ILE A 78 10.00 -6.67 -4.36
C ILE A 78 10.04 -6.88 -2.85
N ASP A 79 10.46 -5.86 -2.09
CA ASP A 79 10.63 -5.94 -0.65
C ASP A 79 9.32 -6.19 0.10
N THR A 80 8.21 -5.68 -0.42
CA THR A 80 6.89 -5.80 0.26
C THR A 80 6.05 -6.97 -0.21
N THR A 81 6.34 -7.56 -1.38
CA THR A 81 5.50 -8.62 -1.96
C THR A 81 6.18 -9.99 -1.95
N VAL A 82 7.47 -10.03 -2.25
CA VAL A 82 8.15 -11.30 -2.56
C VAL A 82 9.04 -11.78 -1.41
N MET A 83 9.48 -10.88 -0.55
CA MET A 83 10.58 -11.15 0.39
C MET A 83 10.22 -10.85 1.83
N THR A 84 9.20 -11.53 2.37
CA THR A 84 8.93 -11.52 3.81
C THR A 84 9.87 -12.44 4.61
N GLY A 85 10.80 -13.16 3.95
CA GLY A 85 11.77 -14.08 4.57
C GLY A 85 13.21 -13.56 4.53
N GLU A 86 14.00 -13.91 5.54
CA GLU A 86 15.43 -13.58 5.69
C GLU A 86 16.36 -14.34 4.71
N GLU A 87 15.85 -14.91 3.63
CA GLU A 87 16.67 -15.63 2.66
C GLU A 87 17.55 -14.66 1.85
N SER A 88 18.76 -14.44 2.32
CA SER A 88 19.85 -13.81 1.56
C SER A 88 20.64 -14.89 0.82
N GLY A 89 20.78 -14.75 -0.50
CA GLY A 89 21.59 -15.69 -1.30
C GLY A 89 21.55 -15.39 -2.80
N PRO A 90 22.38 -16.04 -3.61
CA PRO A 90 22.49 -15.81 -5.06
C PRO A 90 21.15 -15.97 -5.83
N PHE A 91 20.23 -16.76 -5.29
CA PHE A 91 18.89 -16.92 -5.87
C PHE A 91 18.09 -15.63 -5.76
N LYS A 92 18.15 -14.95 -4.60
CA LYS A 92 17.50 -13.65 -4.35
C LYS A 92 17.99 -12.60 -5.34
N ASP A 93 19.32 -12.48 -5.48
CA ASP A 93 19.93 -11.47 -6.35
C ASP A 93 19.55 -11.68 -7.81
N ASN A 94 19.56 -12.93 -8.29
CA ASN A 94 19.12 -13.26 -9.64
C ASN A 94 17.62 -12.99 -9.85
N PHE A 95 16.78 -13.31 -8.88
CA PHE A 95 15.35 -13.05 -8.95
C PHE A 95 15.06 -11.54 -8.97
N VAL A 96 15.69 -10.76 -8.09
CA VAL A 96 15.60 -9.29 -8.07
C VAL A 96 16.04 -8.71 -9.41
N ALA A 97 17.17 -9.16 -9.96
CA ALA A 97 17.66 -8.71 -11.26
C ALA A 97 16.67 -9.05 -12.39
N MET A 98 16.10 -10.25 -12.39
CA MET A 98 15.09 -10.65 -13.37
C MET A 98 13.85 -9.77 -13.29
N VAL A 99 13.28 -9.56 -12.09
CA VAL A 99 12.10 -8.71 -11.89
C VAL A 99 12.39 -7.26 -12.31
N LYS A 100 13.56 -6.71 -11.94
CA LYS A 100 13.96 -5.36 -12.37
C LYS A 100 14.07 -5.25 -13.88
N ASN A 101 14.67 -6.21 -14.57
CA ASN A 101 14.81 -6.19 -16.03
C ASN A 101 13.45 -6.20 -16.75
N ILE A 102 12.44 -6.84 -16.19
CA ILE A 102 11.10 -6.89 -16.77
C ILE A 102 10.26 -5.66 -16.38
N ALA A 103 10.29 -5.30 -15.11
CA ALA A 103 9.39 -4.27 -14.55
C ALA A 103 9.85 -2.84 -14.84
N LEU A 104 11.17 -2.52 -14.79
CA LEU A 104 11.65 -1.15 -14.96
C LEU A 104 11.24 -0.49 -16.29
N PRO A 105 11.37 -1.17 -17.47
CA PRO A 105 10.90 -0.59 -18.73
C PRO A 105 9.40 -0.31 -18.71
N ALA A 106 8.61 -1.20 -18.10
CA ALA A 106 7.18 -1.06 -18.00
C ALA A 106 6.77 0.13 -17.10
N PHE A 107 7.40 0.29 -15.93
CA PHE A 107 7.18 1.44 -15.06
C PHE A 107 7.55 2.76 -15.74
N ASN A 108 8.73 2.82 -16.38
CA ASN A 108 9.15 4.00 -17.14
C ASN A 108 8.13 4.36 -18.23
N SER A 109 7.65 3.36 -18.98
CA SER A 109 6.66 3.55 -20.04
C SER A 109 5.33 4.04 -19.47
N GLN A 110 4.85 3.46 -18.37
CA GLN A 110 3.58 3.84 -17.72
C GLN A 110 3.63 5.29 -17.22
N ILE A 111 4.72 5.70 -16.56
CA ILE A 111 4.88 7.07 -16.06
C ILE A 111 4.88 8.07 -17.24
N ARG A 112 5.64 7.79 -18.30
CA ARG A 112 5.68 8.64 -19.49
C ARG A 112 4.32 8.73 -20.19
N THR A 113 3.64 7.60 -20.36
CA THR A 113 2.31 7.58 -20.96
C THR A 113 1.32 8.38 -20.12
N TYR A 114 1.38 8.25 -18.80
CA TYR A 114 0.53 9.07 -17.92
C TYR A 114 0.80 10.57 -18.08
N VAL A 115 2.07 10.97 -18.16
CA VAL A 115 2.41 12.38 -18.38
C VAL A 115 1.91 12.86 -19.74
N GLN A 116 2.12 12.09 -20.82
CA GLN A 116 1.79 12.47 -22.20
C GLN A 116 0.28 12.42 -22.50
N GLN A 117 -0.48 11.53 -21.87
CA GLN A 117 -1.86 11.23 -22.24
C GLN A 117 -2.87 11.43 -21.09
N GLY A 118 -2.40 11.63 -19.87
CA GLY A 118 -3.26 11.75 -18.69
C GLY A 118 -3.89 10.43 -18.21
N VAL A 119 -3.53 9.32 -18.86
CA VAL A 119 -4.05 7.96 -18.53
C VAL A 119 -2.90 6.96 -18.52
N PHE A 120 -3.01 5.95 -17.68
CA PHE A 120 -2.11 4.78 -17.75
C PHE A 120 -2.50 3.89 -18.92
N GLN A 121 -1.50 3.25 -19.53
CA GLN A 121 -1.80 2.24 -20.55
C GLN A 121 -2.66 1.13 -19.97
N PRO A 122 -3.61 0.58 -20.75
CA PRO A 122 -4.34 -0.62 -20.37
C PRO A 122 -3.35 -1.75 -20.06
N ILE A 123 -3.69 -2.57 -19.06
CA ILE A 123 -2.89 -3.73 -18.68
C ILE A 123 -2.94 -4.73 -19.84
N ASP A 124 -1.80 -4.94 -20.51
CA ASP A 124 -1.65 -6.07 -21.41
C ASP A 124 -1.27 -7.29 -20.55
N ILE A 125 -2.25 -8.14 -20.28
CA ILE A 125 -2.06 -9.38 -19.51
C ILE A 125 -1.10 -10.38 -20.15
N ASN A 126 -0.79 -10.20 -21.44
CA ASN A 126 0.21 -11.00 -22.14
C ASN A 126 1.63 -10.46 -22.00
N ASN A 127 1.78 -9.30 -21.35
CA ASN A 127 3.07 -8.69 -21.06
C ASN A 127 3.28 -8.64 -19.55
N ASP A 128 4.07 -9.57 -19.02
CA ASP A 128 4.34 -9.74 -17.59
C ASP A 128 4.84 -8.43 -16.93
N GLY A 129 5.67 -7.65 -17.61
CA GLY A 129 6.20 -6.39 -17.08
C GLY A 129 5.11 -5.34 -16.86
N PHE A 130 4.15 -5.20 -17.77
CA PHE A 130 3.03 -4.28 -17.63
C PHE A 130 2.05 -4.72 -16.54
N ALA A 131 1.76 -6.01 -16.44
CA ALA A 131 0.91 -6.55 -15.38
C ALA A 131 1.52 -6.30 -13.99
N ILE A 132 2.82 -6.54 -13.84
CA ILE A 132 3.57 -6.28 -12.60
C ILE A 132 3.54 -4.78 -12.25
N ALA A 133 3.84 -3.89 -13.20
CA ALA A 133 3.87 -2.46 -12.97
C ALA A 133 2.49 -1.91 -12.58
N ALA A 134 1.43 -2.34 -13.28
CA ALA A 134 0.07 -1.93 -13.00
C ALA A 134 -0.42 -2.41 -11.61
N ALA A 135 -0.15 -3.67 -11.26
CA ALA A 135 -0.49 -4.21 -9.94
C ALA A 135 0.25 -3.46 -8.81
N ALA A 136 1.51 -3.08 -9.02
CA ALA A 136 2.28 -2.31 -8.05
C ALA A 136 1.74 -0.87 -7.89
N ILE A 137 1.41 -0.19 -9.00
CA ILE A 137 0.83 1.16 -8.98
C ILE A 137 -0.52 1.15 -8.25
N ASP A 138 -1.37 0.16 -8.53
CA ASP A 138 -2.67 -0.03 -7.85
C ASP A 138 -2.48 -0.30 -6.36
N ARG A 139 -1.59 -1.23 -6.00
CA ARG A 139 -1.27 -1.53 -4.60
C ARG A 139 -0.73 -0.32 -3.84
N MET A 140 0.13 0.49 -4.45
CA MET A 140 0.62 1.73 -3.85
C MET A 140 -0.48 2.79 -3.72
N GLY A 141 -1.59 2.64 -4.45
CA GLY A 141 -2.77 3.50 -4.39
C GLY A 141 -2.59 4.87 -5.00
N PHE A 142 -1.51 5.13 -5.74
CA PHE A 142 -1.23 6.46 -6.31
C PHE A 142 -2.33 7.01 -7.22
N LEU A 143 -3.12 6.13 -7.85
CA LEU A 143 -4.26 6.52 -8.70
C LEU A 143 -5.36 7.25 -7.92
N ASN A 144 -5.49 6.95 -6.62
CA ASN A 144 -6.52 7.51 -5.74
C ASN A 144 -5.98 8.58 -4.79
N MET A 145 -4.70 8.98 -4.98
CA MET A 145 -4.05 9.97 -4.12
C MET A 145 -4.25 11.39 -4.62
N GLU A 146 -4.38 12.30 -3.67
CA GLU A 146 -4.41 13.74 -3.91
C GLU A 146 -3.28 14.41 -3.10
N PHE A 147 -2.45 15.19 -3.78
CA PHE A 147 -1.42 15.97 -3.11
C PHE A 147 -2.05 17.13 -2.34
N LYS A 148 -1.87 17.16 -1.01
CA LYS A 148 -2.42 18.19 -0.11
C LYS A 148 -1.40 19.24 0.31
N GLY A 149 -0.15 19.11 -0.13
CA GLY A 149 0.90 20.07 0.17
C GLY A 149 2.13 19.43 0.83
N ILE A 150 2.99 20.30 1.34
CA ILE A 150 4.22 19.90 2.01
C ILE A 150 4.04 20.08 3.51
N GLU A 151 4.42 19.05 4.26
CA GLU A 151 4.45 19.08 5.71
C GLU A 151 5.77 19.63 6.25
N LYS A 152 6.89 19.13 5.69
CA LYS A 152 8.23 19.41 6.17
C LYS A 152 9.22 19.47 5.04
N THR A 153 10.26 20.28 5.18
CA THR A 153 11.40 20.34 4.26
C THR A 153 12.69 20.38 5.06
N VAL A 154 13.59 19.43 4.83
CA VAL A 154 14.91 19.37 5.45
C VAL A 154 15.97 19.49 4.35
N ARG A 155 16.78 20.55 4.39
CA ARG A 155 17.81 20.83 3.39
C ARG A 155 19.18 20.37 3.84
N HIS A 156 19.89 19.73 2.93
CA HIS A 156 21.27 19.30 3.09
C HIS A 156 22.07 19.72 1.86
N ASN A 157 22.65 20.93 1.85
CA ASN A 157 23.41 21.48 0.72
C ASN A 157 22.58 21.51 -0.59
N ALA A 158 23.01 20.72 -1.59
CA ALA A 158 22.36 20.59 -2.90
C ALA A 158 21.21 19.58 -2.92
N THR A 159 20.92 18.92 -1.80
CA THR A 159 19.86 17.91 -1.67
C THR A 159 18.84 18.37 -0.63
N THR A 160 17.59 18.04 -0.81
CA THR A 160 16.52 18.29 0.16
C THR A 160 15.62 17.08 0.27
N VAL A 161 15.18 16.78 1.48
CA VAL A 161 14.09 15.82 1.75
C VAL A 161 12.83 16.62 2.02
N VAL A 162 11.78 16.30 1.31
CA VAL A 162 10.46 16.96 1.41
C VAL A 162 9.44 15.90 1.81
N THR A 163 8.77 16.12 2.95
CA THR A 163 7.64 15.30 3.37
C THR A 163 6.36 15.84 2.72
N CYS A 164 5.81 15.10 1.79
CA CYS A 164 4.57 15.40 1.08
C CYS A 164 3.38 14.79 1.84
N LYS A 165 2.26 15.51 1.91
CA LYS A 165 0.98 14.98 2.39
C LYS A 165 0.19 14.47 1.19
N LEU A 166 -0.10 13.18 1.19
CA LEU A 166 -0.93 12.50 0.19
C LEU A 166 -2.23 12.04 0.85
N TYR A 167 -3.37 12.47 0.31
CA TYR A 167 -4.69 12.07 0.79
C TYR A 167 -5.22 10.92 -0.06
N ASP A 168 -5.40 9.75 0.54
CA ASP A 168 -6.05 8.60 -0.10
C ASP A 168 -7.58 8.76 -0.04
N LYS A 169 -8.21 8.96 -1.22
CA LYS A 169 -9.66 9.14 -1.33
C LYS A 169 -10.45 7.90 -0.94
N THR A 170 -9.89 6.71 -1.14
CA THR A 170 -10.53 5.43 -0.81
C THR A 170 -10.53 5.19 0.70
N LEU A 171 -9.40 5.45 1.34
CA LEU A 171 -9.22 5.28 2.79
C LEU A 171 -9.68 6.50 3.60
N GLN A 172 -9.89 7.66 2.93
CA GLN A 172 -10.22 8.94 3.55
C GLN A 172 -9.21 9.36 4.64
N GLN A 173 -7.91 9.14 4.35
CA GLN A 173 -6.82 9.36 5.29
C GLN A 173 -5.61 9.99 4.59
N GLU A 174 -4.85 10.81 5.34
CA GLU A 174 -3.58 11.38 4.88
C GLU A 174 -2.40 10.45 5.23
N PHE A 175 -1.48 10.31 4.28
CA PHE A 175 -0.23 9.58 4.43
C PHE A 175 0.95 10.48 4.07
N PRO A 176 1.97 10.57 4.94
CA PRO A 176 3.20 11.27 4.61
C PRO A 176 4.06 10.41 3.68
N LEU A 177 4.62 11.05 2.64
CA LEU A 177 5.61 10.46 1.75
C LEU A 177 6.85 11.35 1.70
N ASP A 178 8.00 10.83 2.11
CA ASP A 178 9.27 11.50 1.97
C ASP A 178 9.83 11.31 0.57
N ILE A 179 10.18 12.42 -0.06
CA ILE A 179 10.82 12.47 -1.35
C ILE A 179 12.14 13.21 -1.26
N THR A 180 13.13 12.77 -2.03
CA THR A 180 14.43 13.43 -2.14
C THR A 180 14.52 14.20 -3.43
N MET A 181 14.93 15.46 -3.35
CA MET A 181 15.13 16.35 -4.50
C MET A 181 16.55 16.88 -4.53
N ASN A 182 17.15 16.96 -5.72
CA ASN A 182 18.44 17.57 -5.96
C ASN A 182 18.28 18.93 -6.63
N ARG A 183 19.14 19.89 -6.26
CA ARG A 183 19.13 21.22 -6.83
C ARG A 183 19.75 21.21 -8.22
N LEU A 184 19.08 21.83 -9.18
CA LEU A 184 19.57 22.05 -10.54
C LEU A 184 20.39 23.36 -10.64
N GLU A 185 21.14 23.53 -11.72
CA GLU A 185 21.98 24.71 -11.97
C GLU A 185 21.18 26.01 -12.03
N ASP A 186 19.94 25.96 -12.53
CA ASP A 186 19.02 27.11 -12.58
C ASP A 186 18.42 27.47 -11.22
N GLY A 187 18.75 26.68 -10.18
CA GLY A 187 18.28 26.85 -8.82
C GLY A 187 16.94 26.19 -8.53
N THR A 188 16.26 25.59 -9.50
CA THR A 188 15.09 24.73 -9.32
C THR A 188 15.50 23.35 -8.78
N TRP A 189 14.54 22.46 -8.53
CA TRP A 189 14.80 21.15 -7.93
C TRP A 189 14.28 20.03 -8.83
N ARG A 190 15.01 18.91 -8.81
CA ARG A 190 14.63 17.67 -9.50
C ARG A 190 14.34 16.58 -8.47
N LEU A 191 13.19 15.96 -8.55
CA LEU A 191 12.81 14.78 -7.78
C LEU A 191 13.66 13.59 -8.26
N VAL A 192 14.39 12.97 -7.32
CA VAL A 192 15.35 11.90 -7.65
C VAL A 192 15.08 10.59 -6.90
N HIS A 193 14.37 10.62 -5.75
CA HIS A 193 14.03 9.42 -4.99
C HIS A 193 12.70 9.57 -4.25
N LEU A 194 11.96 8.47 -4.14
CA LEU A 194 10.84 8.29 -3.24
C LEU A 194 11.34 7.68 -1.93
N SER A 195 12.13 8.46 -1.17
CA SER A 195 12.91 7.95 -0.03
C SER A 195 12.08 7.37 1.12
N GLY A 196 10.82 7.77 1.25
CA GLY A 196 9.86 7.26 2.24
C GLY A 196 8.89 6.20 1.72
N LEU A 197 9.08 5.68 0.51
CA LEU A 197 8.07 4.84 -0.15
C LEU A 197 7.78 3.53 0.58
N THR A 198 8.79 2.85 1.13
CA THR A 198 8.60 1.61 1.90
C THR A 198 7.69 1.83 3.12
N GLU A 199 7.96 2.88 3.90
CA GLU A 199 7.15 3.20 5.08
C GLU A 199 5.75 3.69 4.71
N PHE A 200 5.62 4.42 3.62
CA PHE A 200 4.35 4.84 3.05
C PHE A 200 3.49 3.62 2.68
N VAL A 201 4.03 2.66 1.93
CA VAL A 201 3.32 1.43 1.53
C VAL A 201 2.90 0.62 2.75
N LYS A 202 3.80 0.40 3.72
CA LYS A 202 3.48 -0.34 4.96
C LYS A 202 2.33 0.31 5.74
N LYS A 203 2.37 1.64 5.91
CA LYS A 203 1.30 2.37 6.61
C LYS A 203 -0.03 2.28 5.87
N ARG A 204 0.00 2.40 4.55
CA ARG A 204 -1.19 2.28 3.73
C ARG A 204 -1.76 0.87 3.78
N ASP A 205 -0.94 -0.16 3.63
CA ASP A 205 -1.36 -1.57 3.72
C ASP A 205 -2.03 -1.87 5.08
N ALA A 206 -1.45 -1.35 6.17
CA ALA A 206 -2.05 -1.47 7.50
C ALA A 206 -3.43 -0.77 7.59
N ALA A 207 -3.57 0.41 6.98
CA ALA A 207 -4.84 1.13 6.95
C ALA A 207 -5.89 0.42 6.06
N VAL A 208 -5.48 -0.15 4.92
CA VAL A 208 -6.35 -0.99 4.07
C VAL A 208 -6.85 -2.18 4.85
N LEU A 209 -5.95 -2.90 5.54
CA LEU A 209 -6.32 -4.04 6.38
C LEU A 209 -7.29 -3.64 7.49
N ALA A 210 -7.02 -2.54 8.19
CA ALA A 210 -7.91 -2.03 9.24
C ALA A 210 -9.31 -1.71 8.69
N LYS A 211 -9.38 -1.08 7.50
CA LYS A 211 -10.65 -0.77 6.84
C LYS A 211 -11.40 -2.01 6.41
N LEU A 212 -10.71 -3.02 5.88
CA LEU A 212 -11.32 -4.31 5.53
C LEU A 212 -11.86 -5.03 6.77
N LEU A 213 -11.11 -5.02 7.88
CA LEU A 213 -11.58 -5.61 9.13
C LEU A 213 -12.82 -4.89 9.68
N GLU A 214 -12.86 -3.56 9.60
CA GLU A 214 -14.03 -2.76 9.97
C GLU A 214 -15.26 -3.11 9.11
N LEU A 215 -15.09 -3.14 7.78
CA LEU A 215 -16.17 -3.47 6.84
C LEU A 215 -16.67 -4.93 7.01
N ASN A 216 -15.79 -5.84 7.36
CA ASN A 216 -16.15 -7.25 7.59
C ASN A 216 -16.75 -7.51 8.97
N LYS A 217 -16.63 -6.58 9.93
CA LYS A 217 -17.14 -6.76 11.29
C LYS A 217 -18.64 -7.11 11.34
N PRO A 218 -19.56 -6.36 10.71
CA PRO A 218 -20.98 -6.69 10.72
C PRO A 218 -21.27 -8.04 10.05
N ILE A 219 -20.53 -8.42 9.01
CA ILE A 219 -20.68 -9.72 8.34
C ILE A 219 -20.26 -10.84 9.30
N LYS A 220 -19.13 -10.69 9.99
CA LYS A 220 -18.67 -11.67 11.01
C LYS A 220 -19.68 -11.79 12.16
N GLU A 221 -20.24 -10.69 12.64
CA GLU A 221 -21.27 -10.69 13.68
C GLU A 221 -22.52 -11.43 13.22
N GLN A 222 -23.02 -11.19 12.01
CA GLN A 222 -24.17 -11.92 11.45
C GLN A 222 -23.88 -13.41 11.29
N ILE A 223 -22.69 -13.79 10.81
CA ILE A 223 -22.29 -15.19 10.67
C ILE A 223 -22.18 -15.86 12.05
N SER A 224 -21.58 -15.19 13.04
CA SER A 224 -21.40 -15.72 14.38
C SER A 224 -22.72 -15.97 15.13
N GLN A 225 -23.81 -15.30 14.74
CA GLN A 225 -25.16 -15.56 15.24
C GLN A 225 -25.79 -16.81 14.63
N LYS A 226 -25.26 -17.31 13.52
CA LYS A 226 -25.82 -18.44 12.78
C LYS A 226 -25.02 -19.72 12.90
N VAL A 227 -23.69 -19.60 13.07
CA VAL A 227 -22.77 -20.74 13.16
C VAL A 227 -21.62 -20.44 14.13
N LYS A 228 -21.18 -21.48 14.85
CA LYS A 228 -20.07 -21.38 15.81
C LYS A 228 -19.21 -22.63 15.75
N ALA A 229 -17.87 -22.46 15.72
CA ALA A 229 -16.95 -23.58 15.88
C ALA A 229 -17.03 -24.16 17.29
N VAL A 230 -17.05 -25.48 17.39
CA VAL A 230 -16.99 -26.19 18.67
C VAL A 230 -15.55 -26.48 19.00
N LYS A 231 -15.00 -25.74 19.97
CA LYS A 231 -13.60 -25.87 20.41
C LYS A 231 -13.44 -26.69 21.71
N ASP A 232 -14.53 -27.21 22.23
CA ASP A 232 -14.53 -27.97 23.48
C ASP A 232 -14.13 -29.44 23.26
N GLY A 233 -12.90 -29.75 23.66
CA GLY A 233 -12.38 -31.11 23.69
C GLY A 233 -11.56 -31.47 22.46
N SER A 234 -10.47 -32.18 22.71
CA SER A 234 -9.44 -32.55 21.72
C SER A 234 -9.91 -33.47 20.56
N LYS A 235 -11.14 -33.97 20.62
CA LYS A 235 -11.69 -34.88 19.59
C LYS A 235 -12.49 -34.17 18.50
N THR A 236 -12.99 -32.97 18.80
CA THR A 236 -13.88 -32.22 17.88
C THR A 236 -13.19 -31.08 17.15
N PHE A 237 -11.96 -30.74 17.53
CA PHE A 237 -11.16 -29.73 16.89
C PHE A 237 -9.70 -30.17 16.85
N SER A 238 -9.18 -30.43 15.64
CA SER A 238 -7.79 -30.85 15.42
C SER A 238 -7.35 -30.39 14.04
N ILE A 239 -6.32 -29.54 14.01
CA ILE A 239 -5.63 -29.18 12.78
C ILE A 239 -4.16 -29.57 12.99
N LYS A 240 -3.65 -30.49 12.20
CA LYS A 240 -2.30 -31.03 12.37
C LYS A 240 -1.61 -31.31 11.05
N LYS A 241 -0.30 -31.15 11.07
CA LYS A 241 0.56 -31.62 9.97
C LYS A 241 0.70 -33.13 10.08
N VAL A 242 0.48 -33.82 8.97
CA VAL A 242 0.70 -35.25 8.82
C VAL A 242 1.77 -35.51 7.76
N VAL A 243 2.52 -36.57 7.95
CA VAL A 243 3.54 -37.03 7.01
C VAL A 243 3.07 -38.39 6.50
N GLU A 244 2.81 -38.47 5.22
CA GLU A 244 2.44 -39.71 4.54
C GLU A 244 3.67 -40.22 3.77
N ASN A 245 4.02 -41.47 3.94
CA ASN A 245 5.12 -42.08 3.20
C ASN A 245 4.55 -42.85 2.01
N GLU A 246 4.44 -42.21 0.88
CA GLU A 246 4.18 -42.87 -0.38
C GLU A 246 5.49 -43.19 -1.11
N SER A 247 5.78 -44.48 -1.31
CA SER A 247 6.92 -44.95 -2.10
C SER A 247 8.31 -44.47 -1.60
N GLY A 248 8.44 -44.21 -0.28
CA GLY A 248 9.72 -43.79 0.33
C GLY A 248 10.02 -42.29 0.23
N ILE A 249 9.13 -41.49 -0.32
CA ILE A 249 9.22 -40.03 -0.34
C ILE A 249 8.21 -39.46 0.65
N PRO A 250 8.63 -38.61 1.62
CA PRO A 250 7.71 -38.00 2.56
C PRO A 250 6.78 -37.01 1.83
N ALA A 251 5.49 -37.28 1.84
CA ALA A 251 4.45 -36.35 1.43
C ALA A 251 3.88 -35.65 2.67
N TYR A 252 3.79 -34.34 2.65
CA TYR A 252 3.26 -33.54 3.75
C TYR A 252 1.84 -33.11 3.44
N ALA A 253 1.00 -33.11 4.46
CA ALA A 253 -0.35 -32.60 4.37
C ALA A 253 -0.80 -31.93 5.66
N VAL A 254 -1.79 -31.04 5.59
CA VAL A 254 -2.52 -30.52 6.75
C VAL A 254 -3.86 -31.22 6.80
N HIS A 255 -4.09 -31.95 7.89
CA HIS A 255 -5.36 -32.59 8.16
C HIS A 255 -6.13 -31.75 9.19
N ALA A 256 -7.31 -31.24 8.82
CA ALA A 256 -8.21 -30.55 9.70
C ALA A 256 -9.47 -31.38 9.95
N THR A 257 -9.81 -31.56 11.21
CA THR A 257 -11.09 -32.11 11.67
C THR A 257 -11.66 -31.17 12.72
N PHE A 258 -12.86 -30.68 12.49
CA PHE A 258 -13.55 -29.82 13.46
C PHE A 258 -15.04 -29.98 13.38
N SER A 259 -15.72 -29.59 14.45
CA SER A 259 -17.17 -29.55 14.50
C SER A 259 -17.65 -28.13 14.64
N PHE A 260 -18.82 -27.83 14.11
CA PHE A 260 -19.50 -26.55 14.28
C PHE A 260 -20.96 -26.76 14.69
N GLU A 261 -21.45 -25.78 15.42
CA GLU A 261 -22.84 -25.73 15.93
C GLU A 261 -23.61 -24.76 15.04
N LEU A 262 -24.79 -25.18 14.57
CA LEU A 262 -25.75 -24.33 13.89
C LEU A 262 -26.67 -23.69 14.94
N LEU A 263 -26.60 -22.37 14.99
CA LEU A 263 -27.39 -21.54 15.88
C LEU A 263 -28.74 -21.13 15.25
N ASP A 264 -28.80 -21.14 13.90
CA ASP A 264 -30.01 -20.89 13.13
C ASP A 264 -30.39 -22.16 12.34
N PRO A 265 -31.61 -22.69 12.51
CA PRO A 265 -32.06 -23.92 11.86
C PRO A 265 -32.26 -23.77 10.33
N ASN A 266 -32.27 -22.53 9.81
CA ASN A 266 -32.39 -22.26 8.38
C ASN A 266 -31.05 -22.23 7.63
N VAL A 267 -29.95 -22.48 8.30
CA VAL A 267 -28.62 -22.59 7.67
C VAL A 267 -28.58 -23.81 6.78
N LYS A 268 -28.25 -23.60 5.50
CA LYS A 268 -28.21 -24.64 4.47
C LYS A 268 -26.78 -25.05 4.09
N ARG A 269 -25.83 -24.12 4.15
CA ARG A 269 -24.44 -24.34 3.79
C ARG A 269 -23.56 -23.38 4.55
N VAL A 270 -22.38 -23.83 4.90
CA VAL A 270 -21.37 -23.01 5.58
C VAL A 270 -20.05 -23.10 4.81
N LYS A 271 -19.44 -21.94 4.55
CA LYS A 271 -18.10 -21.85 4.00
C LYS A 271 -17.18 -21.08 4.93
N GLY A 272 -15.90 -21.31 4.80
CA GLY A 272 -14.92 -20.62 5.63
C GLY A 272 -13.49 -21.00 5.29
N GLN A 273 -12.59 -20.66 6.21
CA GLN A 273 -11.17 -20.92 6.09
C GLN A 273 -10.65 -21.63 7.32
N VAL A 274 -9.78 -22.61 7.10
CA VAL A 274 -8.94 -23.22 8.14
C VAL A 274 -7.64 -22.42 8.17
N LEU A 275 -7.29 -21.93 9.36
CA LEU A 275 -6.17 -21.02 9.57
C LEU A 275 -5.17 -21.60 10.55
N VAL A 276 -3.87 -21.45 10.28
CA VAL A 276 -2.79 -21.75 11.22
C VAL A 276 -1.86 -20.55 11.32
N TYR A 277 -1.53 -20.20 12.56
CA TYR A 277 -0.62 -19.09 12.88
C TYR A 277 0.61 -19.64 13.60
N ASP A 278 1.78 -19.13 13.29
CA ASP A 278 3.02 -19.44 14.01
C ASP A 278 3.00 -18.89 15.45
N ALA A 279 4.05 -19.17 16.21
CA ALA A 279 4.21 -18.70 17.59
C ALA A 279 4.25 -17.15 17.71
N LYS A 280 4.52 -16.43 16.61
CA LYS A 280 4.54 -14.95 16.55
C LYS A 280 3.18 -14.38 16.15
N GLY A 281 2.19 -15.23 15.85
CA GLY A 281 0.86 -14.81 15.36
C GLY A 281 0.81 -14.51 13.86
N THR A 282 1.84 -14.90 13.08
CA THR A 282 1.83 -14.76 11.63
C THR A 282 1.03 -15.91 11.02
N GLN A 283 0.09 -15.61 10.12
CA GLN A 283 -0.65 -16.63 9.40
C GLN A 283 0.27 -17.35 8.41
N ILE A 284 0.50 -18.65 8.64
CA ILE A 284 1.36 -19.50 7.81
C ILE A 284 0.57 -20.44 6.89
N PHE A 285 -0.71 -20.70 7.20
CA PHE A 285 -1.56 -21.56 6.39
C PHE A 285 -2.99 -21.03 6.36
N SER A 286 -3.58 -21.06 5.16
CA SER A 286 -5.00 -20.77 4.93
C SER A 286 -5.50 -21.63 3.78
N ARG A 287 -6.60 -22.36 4.00
CA ARG A 287 -7.31 -23.10 2.96
C ARG A 287 -8.80 -22.99 3.18
N ASP A 288 -9.52 -22.80 2.08
CA ASP A 288 -10.97 -22.72 2.09
C ASP A 288 -11.59 -24.08 2.39
N PHE A 289 -12.69 -24.06 3.11
CA PHE A 289 -13.56 -25.22 3.26
C PHE A 289 -15.00 -24.87 2.90
N ASP A 290 -15.74 -25.91 2.53
CA ASP A 290 -17.13 -25.81 2.12
C ASP A 290 -17.86 -27.05 2.66
N SER A 291 -18.86 -26.84 3.51
CA SER A 291 -19.65 -27.92 4.08
C SER A 291 -20.48 -28.70 3.06
N LYS A 292 -20.50 -28.20 1.79
CA LYS A 292 -21.43 -28.61 0.73
C LYS A 292 -22.89 -28.48 1.16
N ALA A 293 -23.84 -28.79 0.28
CA ALA A 293 -25.24 -28.72 0.64
C ALA A 293 -25.51 -29.80 1.72
N LEU A 294 -25.41 -29.39 2.97
CA LEU A 294 -25.93 -30.15 4.07
C LEU A 294 -27.43 -30.07 3.93
N ASP A 295 -28.13 -31.18 3.76
CA ASP A 295 -29.57 -31.17 3.82
C ASP A 295 -30.00 -31.07 5.29
N LEU A 296 -29.72 -29.88 5.85
CA LEU A 296 -29.90 -29.53 7.23
C LEU A 296 -31.36 -29.57 7.65
N ALA A 297 -32.27 -29.37 6.70
CA ALA A 297 -33.71 -29.38 6.94
C ALA A 297 -34.23 -30.80 7.25
N ALA A 298 -33.57 -31.85 6.72
CA ALA A 298 -34.02 -33.22 6.93
C ALA A 298 -33.62 -33.79 8.31
N ASP A 299 -32.40 -33.43 8.80
CA ASP A 299 -31.84 -34.16 9.95
C ASP A 299 -31.97 -33.47 11.29
N LYS A 300 -32.37 -32.18 11.36
CA LYS A 300 -32.46 -31.39 12.60
C LYS A 300 -31.25 -31.47 13.52
N GLN A 301 -30.06 -31.79 12.94
CA GLN A 301 -28.83 -31.90 13.71
C GLN A 301 -28.29 -30.51 14.02
N LYS A 302 -27.97 -30.28 15.27
CA LYS A 302 -27.41 -29.05 15.77
C LYS A 302 -25.89 -28.94 15.53
N TYR A 303 -25.22 -30.10 15.52
CA TYR A 303 -23.76 -30.21 15.42
C TYR A 303 -23.35 -30.95 14.15
N TRP A 304 -22.39 -30.41 13.42
CA TRP A 304 -21.87 -30.97 12.19
C TRP A 304 -20.36 -31.09 12.25
N GLY A 305 -19.84 -32.23 11.75
CA GLY A 305 -18.41 -32.45 11.63
C GLY A 305 -17.92 -32.15 10.24
N TYR A 306 -16.73 -31.58 10.12
CA TYR A 306 -15.99 -31.38 8.88
C TYR A 306 -14.61 -32.02 9.02
N SER A 307 -14.16 -32.69 7.95
CA SER A 307 -12.82 -33.26 7.87
C SER A 307 -12.29 -33.12 6.45
N ASN A 308 -11.08 -32.65 6.32
CA ASN A 308 -10.40 -32.56 5.03
C ASN A 308 -8.88 -32.66 5.19
N ILE A 309 -8.21 -33.04 4.10
CA ILE A 309 -6.76 -33.13 4.00
C ILE A 309 -6.32 -32.27 2.80
N TRP A 310 -5.39 -31.38 3.02
CA TRP A 310 -4.75 -30.59 1.98
C TRP A 310 -3.29 -30.99 1.86
N HIS A 311 -2.93 -31.60 0.72
CA HIS A 311 -1.55 -31.95 0.42
C HIS A 311 -0.72 -30.70 0.16
N LEU A 312 0.49 -30.68 0.69
CA LEU A 312 1.43 -29.58 0.58
C LEU A 312 2.43 -29.85 -0.55
N ASN A 313 2.66 -28.87 -1.39
CA ASN A 313 3.66 -28.94 -2.44
C ASN A 313 5.02 -28.47 -1.92
N GLY A 314 5.96 -29.38 -1.71
CA GLY A 314 7.31 -29.05 -1.26
C GLY A 314 8.12 -28.15 -2.20
N GLN A 315 7.61 -27.79 -3.38
CA GLN A 315 8.21 -26.80 -4.29
C GLN A 315 7.59 -25.41 -4.12
N ASP A 316 6.39 -25.31 -3.54
CA ASP A 316 5.71 -24.04 -3.27
C ASP A 316 6.37 -23.34 -2.05
N PRO A 317 6.81 -22.09 -2.17
CA PRO A 317 7.41 -21.34 -1.06
C PRO A 317 6.48 -21.21 0.17
N ALA A 318 5.19 -21.01 -0.03
CA ALA A 318 4.23 -20.90 1.06
C ALA A 318 4.05 -22.25 1.78
N ASP A 319 3.95 -23.35 1.05
CA ASP A 319 3.83 -24.68 1.63
C ASP A 319 5.12 -25.12 2.33
N LYS A 320 6.31 -24.69 1.87
CA LYS A 320 7.60 -24.91 2.57
C LYS A 320 7.61 -24.35 3.98
N VAL A 321 7.05 -23.18 4.18
CA VAL A 321 6.93 -22.57 5.53
C VAL A 321 6.10 -23.48 6.42
N VAL A 322 4.96 -23.96 5.93
CA VAL A 322 4.07 -24.89 6.66
C VAL A 322 4.77 -26.22 6.96
N ILE A 323 5.52 -26.75 5.99
CA ILE A 323 6.26 -28.02 6.14
C ILE A 323 7.34 -27.88 7.22
N ALA A 324 8.03 -26.75 7.29
CA ALA A 324 9.10 -26.51 8.26
C ALA A 324 8.57 -26.25 9.69
N GLU A 325 7.34 -25.76 9.84
CA GLU A 325 6.79 -25.32 11.13
C GLU A 325 6.45 -26.49 12.07
N ASP A 326 6.68 -26.28 13.37
CA ASP A 326 6.24 -27.21 14.43
C ASP A 326 4.80 -26.88 14.85
N PHE A 327 3.85 -27.70 14.41
CA PHE A 327 2.42 -27.50 14.73
C PHE A 327 2.08 -27.58 16.22
N SER A 328 2.98 -28.09 17.06
CA SER A 328 2.76 -28.08 18.53
C SER A 328 2.83 -26.67 19.14
N THR A 329 3.50 -25.74 18.45
CA THR A 329 3.65 -24.34 18.88
C THR A 329 2.70 -23.38 18.15
N THR A 330 1.92 -23.87 17.18
CA THR A 330 1.01 -23.05 16.37
C THR A 330 -0.33 -22.80 17.04
N THR A 331 -0.94 -21.66 16.68
CA THR A 331 -2.35 -21.39 17.00
C THR A 331 -3.21 -21.73 15.79
N GLN A 332 -4.31 -22.45 16.02
CA GLN A 332 -5.18 -22.96 14.97
C GLN A 332 -6.58 -22.38 15.13
N ASP A 333 -7.21 -22.01 14.02
CA ASP A 333 -8.55 -21.43 14.01
C ASP A 333 -9.37 -21.84 12.79
N VAL A 334 -10.68 -21.64 12.87
CA VAL A 334 -11.64 -21.77 11.78
C VAL A 334 -12.43 -20.47 11.68
N LEU A 335 -12.34 -19.83 10.55
CA LEU A 335 -13.08 -18.60 10.24
C LEU A 335 -14.24 -18.94 9.30
N PHE A 336 -15.47 -18.72 9.74
CA PHE A 336 -16.64 -18.80 8.86
C PHE A 336 -16.77 -17.50 8.06
N THR A 337 -16.90 -17.61 6.75
CA THR A 337 -16.93 -16.47 5.82
C THR A 337 -18.25 -16.29 5.10
N GLU A 338 -19.05 -17.36 4.97
CA GLU A 338 -20.31 -17.34 4.25
C GLU A 338 -21.29 -18.37 4.85
N VAL A 339 -22.54 -18.01 4.92
CA VAL A 339 -23.64 -18.88 5.37
C VAL A 339 -24.81 -18.72 4.42
N ASP A 340 -25.14 -19.79 3.69
CA ASP A 340 -26.32 -19.84 2.85
C ASP A 340 -27.54 -20.24 3.72
N MET A 341 -28.64 -19.53 3.53
CA MET A 341 -29.91 -19.76 4.20
C MET A 341 -30.88 -20.49 3.26
N GLN A 342 -31.89 -21.15 3.83
CA GLN A 342 -33.00 -21.70 3.06
C GLN A 342 -33.85 -20.60 2.46
#